data_a464b5644a6631eeb06e91c9160b2b7e
#
_entry.id   a464b5644a6631eeb06e91c9160b2b7e
#
_cell.length_a   1.000
_cell.length_b   1.000
_cell.length_c   1.000
_cell.angle_alpha   90.00
_cell.angle_beta   90.00
_cell.angle_gamma   90.00
#
_symmetry.space_group_name_H-M   'P 1'
#
loop_
_entity.id
_entity.type
_entity.pdbx_description
1 polymer ?
#
loop_
_entity_poly.entity_id
_entity_poly.type
_entity_poly.pdbx_seq_one_letter_code
_entity_poly.pdbx_strand_id
1 'polypeptide(L)'
;ERRGVPHLKVFGKGGKIRYVPLHPAASGLIGDYLEIAGHGADDAGALFRPIRNNCTGVLDKALTPDAVYKIVRGLSGALGFQIGAHALRATAATNALDHQADIAKVQEWLGHANIATTRIYDHRKTRPEDSPTFKVAY
;
A
#
# COMPACT_ATOMS: atom_id res chain seq x y z
N GLU A 1 14.56 6.52 -5.65
CA GLU A 1 13.88 7.30 -6.70
C GLU A 1 14.11 6.64 -8.07
N ARG A 2 13.07 6.65 -8.92
CA ARG A 2 13.17 6.15 -10.29
C ARG A 2 12.46 7.13 -11.21
N ARG A 3 13.16 7.68 -12.20
CA ARG A 3 12.62 8.68 -13.14
C ARG A 3 11.95 9.87 -12.45
N GLY A 4 12.54 10.37 -11.37
CA GLY A 4 11.99 11.48 -10.59
C GLY A 4 10.82 11.14 -9.66
N VAL A 5 10.41 9.87 -9.57
CA VAL A 5 9.32 9.43 -8.69
C VAL A 5 9.89 8.68 -7.48
N PRO A 6 9.53 9.06 -6.24
CA PRO A 6 9.88 8.30 -5.05
C PRO A 6 9.24 6.91 -5.06
N HIS A 7 9.95 5.90 -4.59
CA HIS A 7 9.47 4.52 -4.51
C HIS A 7 9.77 3.90 -3.15
N LEU A 8 8.83 3.10 -2.66
CA LEU A 8 9.08 2.17 -1.56
C LEU A 8 9.74 0.90 -2.10
N LYS A 9 10.84 0.48 -1.48
CA LYS A 9 11.41 -0.84 -1.66
C LYS A 9 10.71 -1.80 -0.71
N VAL A 10 9.95 -2.73 -1.25
CA VAL A 10 9.13 -3.66 -0.47
C VAL A 10 9.71 -5.07 -0.59
N PHE A 11 9.99 -5.68 0.54
CA PHE A 11 10.41 -7.07 0.63
C PHE A 11 9.16 -7.96 0.76
N GLY A 12 8.87 -8.71 -0.28
CA GLY A 12 7.70 -9.59 -0.34
C GLY A 12 8.01 -11.03 0.09
N LYS A 13 6.97 -11.86 0.09
CA LYS A 13 7.09 -13.29 0.39
C LYS A 13 8.08 -13.97 -0.58
N GLY A 14 8.94 -14.84 -0.04
CA GLY A 14 9.94 -15.56 -0.83
C GLY A 14 11.13 -14.70 -1.29
N GLY A 15 11.44 -13.62 -0.57
CA GLY A 15 12.59 -12.76 -0.86
C GLY A 15 12.42 -11.85 -2.08
N LYS A 16 11.23 -11.81 -2.69
CA LYS A 16 10.97 -10.97 -3.85
C LYS A 16 10.98 -9.49 -3.46
N ILE A 17 11.78 -8.70 -4.16
CA ILE A 17 11.84 -7.25 -3.99
C ILE A 17 10.94 -6.58 -5.03
N ARG A 18 10.11 -5.64 -4.58
CA ARG A 18 9.30 -4.79 -5.44
C ARG A 18 9.56 -3.32 -5.13
N TYR A 19 9.42 -2.49 -6.14
CA TYR A 19 9.48 -1.05 -6.00
C TYR A 19 8.10 -0.49 -6.29
N VAL A 20 7.46 0.08 -5.29
CA VAL A 20 6.11 0.63 -5.37
C VAL A 20 6.22 2.15 -5.44
N PRO A 21 5.75 2.79 -6.53
CA PRO A 21 5.76 4.24 -6.62
C PRO A 21 4.90 4.84 -5.52
N LEU A 22 5.37 5.93 -4.93
CA LEU A 22 4.65 6.67 -3.91
C LEU A 22 3.78 7.76 -4.54
N HIS A 23 2.52 7.81 -4.11
CA HIS A 23 1.69 8.97 -4.37
C HIS A 23 2.30 10.21 -3.67
N PRO A 24 2.28 11.41 -4.29
CA PRO A 24 2.89 12.60 -3.72
C PRO A 24 2.44 12.90 -2.27
N ALA A 25 1.15 12.77 -1.97
CA ALA A 25 0.64 12.95 -0.62
C ALA A 25 1.22 11.92 0.38
N ALA A 26 1.36 10.65 -0.02
CA ALA A 26 1.98 9.64 0.84
C ALA A 26 3.47 9.91 1.05
N SER A 27 4.17 10.39 0.01
CA SER A 27 5.58 10.80 0.12
C SER A 27 5.77 11.93 1.11
N GLY A 28 4.89 12.96 1.07
CA GLY A 28 4.89 14.06 2.04
C GLY A 28 4.72 13.57 3.47
N LEU A 29 3.67 12.77 3.74
CA LEU A 29 3.40 12.22 5.08
C LEU A 29 4.55 11.35 5.61
N ILE A 30 5.24 10.60 4.75
CA ILE A 30 6.42 9.85 5.15
C ILE A 30 7.57 10.78 5.49
N GLY A 31 7.77 11.87 4.73
CA GLY A 31 8.76 12.90 5.03
C GLY A 31 8.54 13.51 6.40
N ASP A 32 7.32 13.98 6.66
CA ASP A 32 6.92 14.57 7.95
C ASP A 32 7.13 13.59 9.11
N TYR A 33 6.78 12.32 8.90
CA TYR A 33 7.01 11.27 9.88
C TYR A 33 8.51 11.09 10.18
N LEU A 34 9.35 11.04 9.16
CA LEU A 34 10.80 10.83 9.32
C LEU A 34 11.47 12.01 10.01
N GLU A 35 11.02 13.23 9.75
CA GLU A 35 11.49 14.44 10.42
C GLU A 35 11.16 14.38 11.90
N ILE A 36 9.89 14.12 12.27
CA ILE A 36 9.44 14.02 13.65
C ILE A 36 10.11 12.84 14.39
N ALA A 37 10.27 11.72 13.71
CA ALA A 37 10.88 10.52 14.29
C ALA A 37 12.40 10.59 14.40
N GLY A 38 13.05 11.54 13.74
CA GLY A 38 14.49 11.82 13.86
C GLY A 38 15.41 10.74 13.30
N HIS A 39 14.92 9.86 12.42
CA HIS A 39 15.75 8.80 11.82
C HIS A 39 15.78 8.80 10.27
N GLY A 40 15.41 9.92 9.66
CA GLY A 40 15.37 10.06 8.20
C GLY A 40 16.72 9.89 7.50
N ALA A 41 17.82 10.06 8.22
CA ALA A 41 19.18 9.86 7.69
C ALA A 41 19.65 8.39 7.75
N ASP A 42 18.88 7.48 8.34
CA ASP A 42 19.22 6.06 8.44
C ASP A 42 18.67 5.27 7.24
N ASP A 43 19.42 5.26 6.16
CA ASP A 43 19.05 4.56 4.91
C ASP A 43 19.03 3.02 5.03
N ALA A 44 19.69 2.47 6.04
CA ALA A 44 19.80 1.02 6.25
C ALA A 44 18.73 0.48 7.19
N GLY A 45 18.15 1.32 8.02
CA GLY A 45 17.20 0.95 9.04
C GLY A 45 15.77 0.78 8.54
N ALA A 46 14.90 0.38 9.48
CA ALA A 46 13.48 0.24 9.18
C ALA A 46 12.83 1.61 8.98
N LEU A 47 12.00 1.74 7.94
CA LEU A 47 11.26 2.97 7.66
C LEU A 47 10.28 3.31 8.80
N PHE A 48 9.46 2.34 9.22
CA PHE A 48 8.51 2.53 10.32
C PHE A 48 8.99 1.83 11.58
N ARG A 49 9.16 2.61 12.64
CA ARG A 49 9.70 2.17 13.94
C ARG A 49 8.69 2.43 15.04
N PRO A 50 8.71 1.67 16.16
CA PRO A 50 7.85 1.95 17.30
C PRO A 50 8.29 3.25 18.00
N ILE A 51 7.32 4.04 18.42
CA ILE A 51 7.56 5.24 19.28
C ILE A 51 7.79 4.80 20.73
N ARG A 52 7.20 3.66 21.11
CA ARG A 52 7.30 3.08 22.45
C ARG A 52 7.35 1.56 22.36
N ASN A 53 8.21 0.96 23.14
CA ASN A 53 8.30 -0.49 23.28
C ASN A 53 8.48 -0.85 24.75
N ASN A 54 7.37 -1.11 25.43
CA ASN A 54 7.37 -1.42 26.86
C ASN A 54 7.87 -2.85 27.17
N CYS A 55 8.05 -3.71 26.16
CA CYS A 55 8.51 -5.08 26.34
C CYS A 55 10.03 -5.19 26.30
N THR A 56 10.68 -4.55 25.32
CA THR A 56 12.13 -4.70 25.11
C THR A 56 12.90 -3.39 25.19
N GLY A 57 12.21 -2.25 25.20
CA GLY A 57 12.83 -0.92 25.11
C GLY A 57 13.46 -0.59 23.75
N VAL A 58 13.50 -1.53 22.82
CA VAL A 58 14.15 -1.38 21.50
C VAL A 58 13.24 -0.62 20.56
N LEU A 59 13.71 0.52 20.03
CA LEU A 59 12.95 1.40 19.13
C LEU A 59 13.50 1.49 17.69
N ASP A 60 14.65 0.90 17.43
CA ASP A 60 15.35 0.93 16.15
C ASP A 60 14.92 -0.18 15.16
N LYS A 61 14.06 -1.09 15.59
CA LYS A 61 13.54 -2.18 14.75
C LYS A 61 12.24 -1.82 14.07
N ALA A 62 11.94 -2.53 12.98
CA ALA A 62 10.68 -2.37 12.28
C ALA A 62 9.45 -2.61 13.17
N LEU A 63 8.38 -1.86 12.90
CA LEU A 63 7.05 -2.20 13.44
C LEU A 63 6.67 -3.62 13.01
N THR A 64 6.12 -4.37 13.97
CA THR A 64 5.58 -5.69 13.65
C THR A 64 4.25 -5.59 12.90
N PRO A 65 3.87 -6.60 12.09
CA PRO A 65 2.55 -6.65 11.46
C PRO A 65 1.39 -6.51 12.45
N ASP A 66 1.54 -7.08 13.66
CA ASP A 66 0.54 -6.97 14.74
C ASP A 66 0.43 -5.52 15.25
N ALA A 67 1.55 -4.81 15.39
CA ALA A 67 1.52 -3.39 15.76
C ALA A 67 0.76 -2.55 14.72
N VAL A 68 1.03 -2.76 13.43
CA VAL A 68 0.31 -2.09 12.34
C VAL A 68 -1.18 -2.42 12.39
N TYR A 69 -1.53 -3.70 12.59
CA TYR A 69 -2.93 -4.13 12.74
C TYR A 69 -3.62 -3.41 13.90
N LYS A 70 -2.97 -3.33 15.08
CA LYS A 70 -3.52 -2.65 16.25
C LYS A 70 -3.72 -1.14 16.02
N ILE A 71 -2.78 -0.48 15.33
CA ILE A 71 -2.91 0.94 14.97
C ILE A 71 -4.15 1.14 14.10
N VAL A 72 -4.30 0.36 13.02
CA VAL A 72 -5.46 0.45 12.12
C VAL A 72 -6.77 0.19 12.86
N ARG A 73 -6.81 -0.85 13.71
CA ARG A 73 -7.98 -1.18 14.54
C ARG A 73 -8.35 -0.06 15.51
N GLY A 74 -7.36 0.54 16.15
CA GLY A 74 -7.58 1.65 17.09
C GLY A 74 -8.15 2.88 16.38
N LEU A 75 -7.57 3.28 15.26
CA LEU A 75 -8.04 4.42 14.48
C LEU A 75 -9.43 4.20 13.91
N SER A 76 -9.69 3.03 13.32
CA SER A 76 -11.02 2.72 12.78
C SER A 76 -12.09 2.61 13.87
N GLY A 77 -11.74 2.07 15.04
CA GLY A 77 -12.63 2.02 16.20
C GLY A 77 -13.04 3.42 16.68
N ALA A 78 -12.12 4.38 16.69
CA ALA A 78 -12.42 5.77 17.02
C ALA A 78 -13.38 6.44 16.03
N LEU A 79 -13.47 5.93 14.79
CA LEU A 79 -14.40 6.39 13.75
C LEU A 79 -15.75 5.62 13.77
N GLY A 80 -15.97 4.73 14.75
CA GLY A 80 -17.21 3.99 14.91
C GLY A 80 -17.32 2.70 14.07
N PHE A 81 -16.26 2.24 13.41
CA PHE A 81 -16.23 0.97 12.68
C PHE A 81 -14.93 0.23 12.94
N GLN A 82 -14.88 -1.06 12.62
CA GLN A 82 -13.68 -1.86 12.85
C GLN A 82 -13.22 -2.55 11.59
N ILE A 83 -12.03 -2.17 11.12
CA ILE A 83 -11.33 -2.82 10.00
C ILE A 83 -9.91 -3.20 10.38
N GLY A 84 -9.35 -4.18 9.67
CA GLY A 84 -7.92 -4.49 9.73
C GLY A 84 -7.15 -3.89 8.57
N ALA A 85 -5.83 -3.99 8.60
CA ALA A 85 -4.95 -3.47 7.55
C ALA A 85 -5.26 -4.05 6.15
N HIS A 86 -5.76 -5.30 6.08
CA HIS A 86 -6.13 -5.94 4.81
C HIS A 86 -7.32 -5.25 4.13
N ALA A 87 -8.26 -4.71 4.91
CA ALA A 87 -9.39 -3.95 4.36
C ALA A 87 -8.93 -2.64 3.69
N LEU A 88 -7.92 -1.96 4.24
CA LEU A 88 -7.32 -0.78 3.59
C LEU A 88 -6.71 -1.12 2.24
N ARG A 89 -6.08 -2.30 2.13
CA ARG A 89 -5.54 -2.80 0.86
C ARG A 89 -6.67 -3.07 -0.15
N ALA A 90 -7.77 -3.68 0.28
CA ALA A 90 -8.95 -3.91 -0.55
C ALA A 90 -9.56 -2.58 -1.02
N THR A 91 -9.72 -1.62 -0.12
CA THR A 91 -10.21 -0.26 -0.45
C THR A 91 -9.34 0.43 -1.48
N ALA A 92 -8.02 0.36 -1.34
CA ALA A 92 -7.09 0.95 -2.30
C ALA A 92 -7.21 0.31 -3.69
N ALA A 93 -7.38 -1.03 -3.74
CA ALA A 93 -7.58 -1.76 -4.99
C ALA A 93 -8.88 -1.35 -5.69
N THR A 94 -10.00 -1.37 -4.95
CA THR A 94 -11.32 -0.97 -5.46
C THR A 94 -11.29 0.47 -5.95
N ASN A 95 -10.75 1.39 -5.16
CA ASN A 95 -10.64 2.80 -5.53
C ASN A 95 -9.83 2.99 -6.83
N ALA A 96 -8.69 2.31 -6.98
CA ALA A 96 -7.90 2.39 -8.21
C ALA A 96 -8.68 1.88 -9.43
N LEU A 97 -9.40 0.76 -9.29
CA LEU A 97 -10.21 0.19 -10.36
C LEU A 97 -11.40 1.08 -10.73
N ASP A 98 -12.08 1.67 -9.76
CA ASP A 98 -13.19 2.61 -9.95
C ASP A 98 -12.73 3.88 -10.71
N HIS A 99 -11.46 4.28 -10.52
CA HIS A 99 -10.81 5.35 -11.27
C HIS A 99 -10.11 4.85 -12.55
N GLN A 100 -10.59 3.73 -13.10
CA GLN A 100 -10.19 3.18 -14.39
C GLN A 100 -8.71 2.74 -14.50
N ALA A 101 -8.05 2.46 -13.39
CA ALA A 101 -6.75 1.81 -13.46
C ALA A 101 -6.87 0.43 -14.13
N ASP A 102 -5.86 0.10 -14.92
CA ASP A 102 -5.77 -1.22 -15.56
C ASP A 102 -5.62 -2.32 -14.50
N ILE A 103 -6.43 -3.39 -14.61
CA ILE A 103 -6.47 -4.46 -13.61
C ILE A 103 -5.14 -5.22 -13.48
N ALA A 104 -4.38 -5.35 -14.58
CA ALA A 104 -3.07 -6.01 -14.54
C ALA A 104 -2.05 -5.13 -13.81
N LYS A 105 -2.12 -3.81 -14.00
CA LYS A 105 -1.29 -2.86 -13.23
C LYS A 105 -1.66 -2.84 -11.75
N VAL A 106 -2.95 -2.93 -11.41
CA VAL A 106 -3.40 -3.05 -10.01
C VAL A 106 -2.92 -4.37 -9.40
N GLN A 107 -2.97 -5.48 -10.15
CA GLN A 107 -2.42 -6.76 -9.73
C GLN A 107 -0.93 -6.65 -9.40
N GLU A 108 -0.14 -6.07 -10.29
CA GLU A 108 1.31 -5.88 -10.11
C GLU A 108 1.58 -4.98 -8.89
N TRP A 109 0.88 -3.85 -8.79
CA TRP A 109 0.98 -2.92 -7.66
C TRP A 109 0.70 -3.60 -6.33
N LEU A 110 -0.34 -4.42 -6.26
CA LEU A 110 -0.66 -5.20 -5.08
C LEU A 110 0.29 -6.39 -4.87
N GLY A 111 0.96 -6.86 -5.92
CA GLY A 111 1.83 -8.04 -5.91
C GLY A 111 1.05 -9.34 -5.79
N HIS A 112 -0.15 -9.40 -6.35
CA HIS A 112 -0.90 -10.65 -6.45
C HIS A 112 -0.29 -11.53 -7.54
N ALA A 113 0.01 -12.78 -7.21
CA ALA A 113 0.54 -13.75 -8.18
C ALA A 113 -0.51 -14.14 -9.24
N ASN A 114 -1.81 -14.09 -8.87
CA ASN A 114 -2.93 -14.43 -9.74
C ASN A 114 -3.88 -13.23 -9.88
N ILE A 115 -4.24 -12.91 -11.13
CA ILE A 115 -5.17 -11.82 -11.46
C ILE A 115 -6.58 -12.07 -10.89
N ALA A 116 -6.99 -13.32 -10.72
CA ALA A 116 -8.26 -13.66 -10.10
C ALA A 116 -8.41 -13.06 -8.70
N THR A 117 -7.31 -12.96 -7.94
CA THR A 117 -7.29 -12.31 -6.62
C THR A 117 -7.57 -10.81 -6.71
N THR A 118 -7.19 -10.15 -7.81
CA THR A 118 -7.46 -8.73 -8.03
C THR A 118 -8.87 -8.50 -8.55
N ARG A 119 -9.41 -9.45 -9.34
CA ARG A 119 -10.78 -9.37 -9.87
C ARG A 119 -11.87 -9.31 -8.81
N ILE A 120 -11.64 -9.86 -7.62
CA ILE A 120 -12.61 -9.76 -6.50
C ILE A 120 -12.89 -8.29 -6.11
N TYR A 121 -11.98 -7.39 -6.38
CA TYR A 121 -12.11 -5.96 -6.10
C TYR A 121 -12.66 -5.15 -7.28
N ASP A 122 -12.87 -5.78 -8.43
CA ASP A 122 -13.40 -5.11 -9.63
C ASP A 122 -14.92 -5.21 -9.65
N HIS A 123 -15.57 -4.17 -9.17
CA HIS A 123 -17.03 -4.05 -9.14
C HIS A 123 -17.57 -3.23 -10.32
N ARG A 124 -16.73 -2.88 -11.29
CA ARG A 124 -17.15 -2.11 -12.46
C ARG A 124 -18.13 -2.92 -13.31
N LYS A 125 -19.25 -2.30 -13.65
CA LYS A 125 -20.19 -2.89 -14.61
C LYS A 125 -19.62 -2.72 -16.00
N THR A 126 -19.52 -3.82 -16.74
CA THR A 126 -19.15 -3.80 -18.16
C THR A 126 -20.24 -3.06 -18.95
N ARG A 127 -19.90 -2.00 -19.65
CA ARG A 127 -20.79 -1.31 -20.56
C ARG A 127 -20.52 -1.78 -21.98
N PRO A 128 -21.52 -1.82 -22.88
CA PRO A 128 -21.30 -2.21 -24.26
C PRO A 128 -20.21 -1.38 -24.94
N GLU A 129 -20.16 -0.07 -24.68
CA GLU A 129 -19.16 0.86 -25.22
C GLU A 129 -17.73 0.61 -24.72
N ASP A 130 -17.56 -0.08 -23.59
CA ASP A 130 -16.25 -0.46 -23.06
C ASP A 130 -15.70 -1.74 -23.71
N SER A 131 -16.45 -2.33 -24.65
CA SER A 131 -16.04 -3.56 -25.33
C SER A 131 -14.72 -3.37 -26.07
N PRO A 132 -13.77 -4.33 -25.93
CA PRO A 132 -12.55 -4.34 -26.73
C PRO A 132 -12.80 -4.28 -28.25
N THR A 133 -13.99 -4.67 -28.71
CA THR A 133 -14.41 -4.59 -30.12
C THR A 133 -14.23 -3.18 -30.68
N PHE A 134 -14.47 -2.14 -29.89
CA PHE A 134 -14.32 -0.75 -30.32
C PHE A 134 -12.88 -0.22 -30.20
N LYS A 135 -11.97 -1.06 -29.75
CA LYS A 135 -10.54 -0.74 -29.59
C LYS A 135 -9.66 -1.38 -30.66
N VAL A 136 -10.25 -2.21 -31.52
CA VAL A 136 -9.54 -2.87 -32.63
C VAL A 136 -9.40 -1.89 -33.77
N ALA A 137 -8.17 -1.68 -34.29
CA ALA A 137 -7.91 -0.95 -35.52
C ALA A 137 -7.87 -1.96 -36.68
N TYR A 138 -8.60 -1.67 -37.75
CA TYR A 138 -8.60 -2.43 -39.02
C TYR A 138 -7.84 -1.67 -40.10
#